data_9620e276632c4e5a2342bc77d54f8f8e
#
_entry.id   9620e276632c4e5a2342bc77d54f8f8e
#
_cell.length_a   1.000
_cell.length_b   1.000
_cell.length_c   1.000
_cell.angle_alpha   90.00
_cell.angle_beta   90.00
_cell.angle_gamma   90.00
#
_symmetry.space_group_name_H-M   'P 1'
#
loop_
_entity.id
_entity.type
_entity.pdbx_description
1 polymer ?
#
loop_
_entity_poly.entity_id
_entity_poly.type
_entity_poly.pdbx_seq_one_letter_code
_entity_poly.pdbx_strand_id
1 'polypeptide(L)'
;MIGFCALLLTCLGVTPGPGWSNPILVTDSANTQRRIQFIHRDSQGRFHLVWEGMNDEARIGYKMFLLNGTTIYPETMISSDNHSTMMSKIVMGDSLMAFWRDYDPIYYAIRSLEDGSEITPATYLFTTLTTRKYIRTSPDSLGRLHVLFNRGADVYYAVWTPAPGSGFITEYEWKIEGASAGGVLLVDGNRVHVVVQDPYYHTYEYLQYDLEGNTIIPLLDFTDDELNCNRFPELNIDSSGNLMVVESVSGASQEGRFVLWKIHRTTGEILVDEKTIVTVELPEMCTSDSFILRHLPGTEEFYLCWTDGYFEHKVFNLLMDEDGNVLVDWHVAYDYSDEDPEDVKAIDGVVDEDGNLYIVYSQVEMEPVLGGYPTFGWFNHDSVGVQQQEAVVIEQTPSLTISSNPVSGSVTVYTGTNTSQTLRVFDLYGREVSSIAVTDGTAVWNGDDFSGKRLPAGIYAIVGDPGISQRFSLLN
;
A
#
# COMPACT_ATOMS: atom_id res chain seq x y z
N MET A 1 12.73 22.03 -27.22
CA MET A 1 13.10 21.09 -26.14
C MET A 1 12.62 21.75 -24.84
N ILE A 2 11.37 21.52 -24.49
CA ILE A 2 10.73 22.11 -23.30
C ILE A 2 10.89 21.04 -22.23
N GLY A 3 11.78 21.30 -21.27
CA GLY A 3 11.96 20.42 -20.13
C GLY A 3 10.71 20.49 -19.23
N PHE A 4 9.99 19.40 -19.14
CA PHE A 4 8.98 19.20 -18.11
C PHE A 4 9.71 19.08 -16.76
N CYS A 5 9.68 20.14 -15.95
CA CYS A 5 9.87 20.03 -14.52
C CYS A 5 8.70 19.21 -13.98
N ALA A 6 8.95 17.98 -13.55
CA ALA A 6 8.01 17.27 -12.69
C ALA A 6 7.88 18.11 -11.40
N LEU A 7 6.82 18.88 -11.28
CA LEU A 7 6.41 19.45 -10.01
C LEU A 7 6.01 18.25 -9.14
N LEU A 8 6.82 17.94 -8.12
CA LEU A 8 6.35 17.17 -6.98
C LEU A 8 5.28 18.05 -6.30
N LEU A 9 4.02 17.81 -6.66
CA LEU A 9 2.90 18.30 -5.88
C LEU A 9 2.93 17.52 -4.56
N THR A 10 3.58 18.09 -3.56
CA THR A 10 3.32 17.70 -2.18
C THR A 10 1.85 18.06 -1.91
N CYS A 11 1.08 17.13 -1.35
CA CYS A 11 -0.24 17.45 -0.85
C CYS A 11 -0.08 18.57 0.18
N LEU A 12 -0.44 19.80 -0.21
CA LEU A 12 -0.40 20.94 0.68
C LEU A 12 -1.53 20.75 1.69
N GLY A 13 -1.20 20.79 2.98
CA GLY A 13 -2.20 20.75 4.06
C GLY A 13 -2.24 19.46 4.88
N VAL A 14 -1.65 18.37 4.43
CA VAL A 14 -1.63 17.10 5.18
C VAL A 14 -0.51 17.07 6.19
N THR A 15 -0.85 16.80 7.44
CA THR A 15 0.14 16.57 8.50
C THR A 15 0.39 15.07 8.64
N PRO A 16 1.58 14.56 8.26
CA PRO A 16 1.91 13.17 8.52
C PRO A 16 2.08 12.94 10.01
N GLY A 17 1.64 11.79 10.47
CA GLY A 17 1.89 11.32 11.83
C GLY A 17 3.38 11.03 12.06
N PRO A 18 3.78 10.81 13.32
CA PRO A 18 5.14 10.49 13.67
C PRO A 18 5.67 9.27 12.91
N GLY A 19 6.88 9.38 12.35
CA GLY A 19 7.52 8.32 11.56
C GLY A 19 7.02 8.18 10.11
N TRP A 20 5.97 8.89 9.72
CA TRP A 20 5.44 8.87 8.36
C TRP A 20 6.10 9.94 7.48
N SER A 21 6.30 9.59 6.21
CA SER A 21 6.74 10.53 5.18
C SER A 21 5.65 11.54 4.82
N ASN A 22 6.04 12.63 4.17
CA ASN A 22 5.04 13.43 3.45
C ASN A 22 4.41 12.59 2.33
N PRO A 23 3.08 12.63 2.17
CA PRO A 23 2.41 11.87 1.12
C PRO A 23 2.75 12.42 -0.26
N ILE A 24 2.78 11.54 -1.24
CA ILE A 24 3.11 11.86 -2.64
C ILE A 24 1.95 11.46 -3.53
N LEU A 25 1.48 12.38 -4.37
CA LEU A 25 0.56 12.05 -5.45
C LEU A 25 1.29 11.22 -6.52
N VAL A 26 0.79 10.04 -6.81
CA VAL A 26 1.49 9.12 -7.73
C VAL A 26 0.98 9.16 -9.16
N THR A 27 -0.10 9.87 -9.45
CA THR A 27 -0.66 9.97 -10.81
C THR A 27 -0.91 11.41 -11.20
N ASP A 28 -0.76 11.71 -12.48
CA ASP A 28 -0.86 13.07 -13.04
C ASP A 28 -2.30 13.44 -13.44
N SER A 29 -3.23 12.47 -13.49
CA SER A 29 -4.57 12.71 -14.02
C SER A 29 -5.53 13.16 -12.92
N ALA A 30 -5.86 14.45 -12.94
CA ALA A 30 -6.73 15.15 -12.00
C ALA A 30 -8.23 14.77 -12.09
N ASN A 31 -8.63 13.79 -12.89
CA ASN A 31 -10.03 13.61 -13.27
C ASN A 31 -10.60 12.22 -12.96
N THR A 32 -10.06 11.46 -12.02
CA THR A 32 -10.51 10.09 -11.83
C THR A 32 -10.76 9.76 -10.37
N GLN A 33 -12.03 9.55 -9.99
CA GLN A 33 -12.34 8.88 -8.71
C GLN A 33 -11.77 7.47 -8.75
N ARG A 34 -11.01 7.09 -7.72
CA ARG A 34 -10.32 5.81 -7.67
C ARG A 34 -10.72 5.08 -6.41
N ARG A 35 -11.28 3.90 -6.57
CA ARG A 35 -11.84 3.14 -5.45
C ARG A 35 -10.94 2.05 -4.95
N ILE A 36 -10.19 1.42 -5.83
CA ILE A 36 -9.38 0.26 -5.50
C ILE A 36 -8.00 0.46 -6.09
N GLN A 37 -7.00 0.26 -5.25
CA GLN A 37 -5.61 0.39 -5.65
C GLN A 37 -4.85 -0.80 -5.10
N PHE A 38 -3.82 -1.20 -5.83
CA PHE A 38 -2.91 -2.23 -5.39
C PHE A 38 -1.47 -1.77 -5.61
N ILE A 39 -0.64 -1.96 -4.60
CA ILE A 39 0.78 -1.65 -4.67
C ILE A 39 1.61 -2.93 -4.50
N HIS A 40 2.68 -3.02 -5.25
CA HIS A 40 3.72 -4.04 -5.07
C HIS A 40 5.09 -3.37 -5.10
N ARG A 41 6.01 -3.81 -4.26
CA ARG A 41 7.42 -3.41 -4.28
C ARG A 41 8.25 -4.57 -4.78
N ASP A 42 8.99 -4.38 -5.85
CA ASP A 42 9.88 -5.41 -6.40
C ASP A 42 11.22 -5.48 -5.65
N SER A 43 12.03 -6.47 -5.98
CA SER A 43 13.36 -6.69 -5.39
C SER A 43 14.38 -5.58 -5.68
N GLN A 44 14.09 -4.68 -6.62
CA GLN A 44 14.91 -3.51 -6.92
C GLN A 44 14.43 -2.25 -6.20
N GLY A 45 13.41 -2.37 -5.34
CA GLY A 45 12.82 -1.26 -4.59
C GLY A 45 11.91 -0.34 -5.41
N ARG A 46 11.48 -0.79 -6.60
CA ARG A 46 10.52 -0.04 -7.43
C ARG A 46 9.10 -0.41 -7.03
N PHE A 47 8.19 0.53 -7.15
CA PHE A 47 6.78 0.36 -6.83
C PHE A 47 5.95 0.23 -8.10
N HIS A 48 5.13 -0.80 -8.14
CA HIS A 48 4.16 -1.08 -9.19
C HIS A 48 2.78 -0.78 -8.63
N LEU A 49 2.11 0.20 -9.21
CA LEU A 49 0.76 0.60 -8.84
C LEU A 49 -0.23 0.17 -9.93
N VAL A 50 -1.29 -0.48 -9.50
CA VAL A 50 -2.48 -0.74 -10.34
C VAL A 50 -3.68 -0.11 -9.65
N TRP A 51 -4.53 0.58 -10.39
CA TRP A 51 -5.70 1.25 -9.80
C TRP A 51 -6.91 1.21 -10.73
N GLU A 52 -8.08 1.40 -10.13
CA GLU A 52 -9.34 1.62 -10.83
C GLU A 52 -9.62 3.12 -10.96
N GLY A 53 -9.81 3.61 -12.17
CA GLY A 53 -10.29 4.97 -12.44
C GLY A 53 -11.81 5.01 -12.51
N MET A 54 -12.42 6.11 -12.07
CA MET A 54 -13.87 6.25 -11.98
C MET A 54 -14.36 7.54 -12.63
N ASN A 55 -14.27 7.74 -13.85
CA ASN A 55 -15.08 8.75 -14.57
C ASN A 55 -15.90 8.00 -15.62
N ASP A 56 -16.54 8.73 -16.53
CA ASP A 56 -17.22 8.15 -17.69
C ASP A 56 -16.35 7.14 -18.47
N GLU A 57 -15.09 6.99 -18.04
CA GLU A 57 -14.07 6.07 -18.53
C GLU A 57 -13.43 5.29 -17.36
N ALA A 58 -14.22 4.55 -16.56
CA ALA A 58 -13.69 3.66 -15.53
C ALA A 58 -12.72 2.64 -16.13
N ARG A 59 -11.42 2.88 -16.03
CA ARG A 59 -10.35 2.08 -16.63
C ARG A 59 -9.38 1.60 -15.57
N ILE A 60 -8.71 0.52 -15.85
CA ILE A 60 -7.60 0.03 -15.01
C ILE A 60 -6.31 0.67 -15.50
N GLY A 61 -5.64 1.37 -14.60
CA GLY A 61 -4.36 2.01 -14.84
C GLY A 61 -3.19 1.25 -14.22
N TYR A 62 -2.00 1.46 -14.77
CA TYR A 62 -0.73 0.94 -14.27
C TYR A 62 0.36 2.02 -14.35
N LYS A 63 1.23 2.06 -13.33
CA LYS A 63 2.43 2.91 -13.29
C LYS A 63 3.54 2.23 -12.49
N MET A 64 4.79 2.51 -12.84
CA MET A 64 5.95 2.11 -12.05
C MET A 64 6.76 3.34 -11.64
N PHE A 65 7.17 3.41 -10.37
CA PHE A 65 7.89 4.57 -9.82
C PHE A 65 8.86 4.18 -8.71
N LEU A 66 9.75 5.09 -8.36
CA LEU A 66 10.68 4.95 -7.22
C LEU A 66 10.10 5.59 -5.97
N LEU A 67 10.70 5.30 -4.80
CA LEU A 67 10.32 5.83 -3.48
C LEU A 67 10.16 7.35 -3.45
N ASN A 68 10.95 8.07 -4.21
CA ASN A 68 10.89 9.53 -4.32
C ASN A 68 9.84 10.04 -5.33
N GLY A 69 8.95 9.18 -5.82
CA GLY A 69 7.93 9.52 -6.81
C GLY A 69 8.42 9.58 -8.26
N THR A 70 9.73 9.39 -8.51
CA THR A 70 10.26 9.40 -9.90
C THR A 70 9.64 8.28 -10.72
N THR A 71 8.97 8.64 -11.80
CA THR A 71 8.35 7.69 -12.73
C THR A 71 9.40 6.91 -13.50
N ILE A 72 9.33 5.58 -13.45
CA ILE A 72 10.13 4.65 -14.26
C ILE A 72 9.36 4.24 -15.51
N TYR A 73 8.12 3.78 -15.33
CA TYR A 73 7.19 3.49 -16.43
C TYR A 73 5.99 4.43 -16.31
N PRO A 74 5.63 5.15 -17.39
CA PRO A 74 4.59 6.17 -17.32
C PRO A 74 3.21 5.56 -17.06
N GLU A 75 2.30 6.39 -16.57
CA GLU A 75 0.90 6.07 -16.44
C GLU A 75 0.32 5.53 -17.75
N THR A 76 -0.24 4.33 -17.70
CA THR A 76 -0.77 3.65 -18.89
C THR A 76 -2.07 2.94 -18.52
N MET A 77 -3.11 3.13 -19.33
CA MET A 77 -4.35 2.37 -19.19
C MET A 77 -4.17 0.97 -19.76
N ILE A 78 -4.48 -0.04 -18.94
CA ILE A 78 -4.34 -1.46 -19.31
C ILE A 78 -5.66 -2.10 -19.69
N SER A 79 -6.82 -1.53 -19.31
CA SER A 79 -8.13 -1.92 -19.83
C SER A 79 -8.52 -1.05 -21.03
N SER A 80 -9.29 -1.62 -21.96
CA SER A 80 -9.81 -0.94 -23.16
C SER A 80 -11.15 -0.27 -22.94
N ASP A 81 -11.91 -0.73 -21.95
CA ASP A 81 -13.31 -0.38 -21.77
C ASP A 81 -13.54 0.54 -20.57
N ASN A 82 -14.64 1.28 -20.61
CA ASN A 82 -14.91 2.42 -19.73
C ASN A 82 -15.75 2.02 -18.47
N HIS A 83 -15.80 0.75 -18.11
CA HIS A 83 -16.56 0.27 -16.95
C HIS A 83 -15.84 -0.81 -16.16
N SER A 84 -14.51 -0.77 -16.19
CA SER A 84 -13.67 -1.77 -15.55
C SER A 84 -13.59 -1.56 -14.06
N THR A 85 -13.91 -2.58 -13.27
CA THR A 85 -13.75 -2.60 -11.81
C THR A 85 -12.64 -3.56 -11.43
N MET A 86 -11.62 -3.06 -10.74
CA MET A 86 -10.50 -3.87 -10.24
C MET A 86 -10.99 -4.91 -9.22
N MET A 87 -10.43 -6.11 -9.26
CA MET A 87 -10.87 -7.23 -8.43
C MET A 87 -9.73 -7.89 -7.67
N SER A 88 -8.59 -8.07 -8.29
CA SER A 88 -7.43 -8.73 -7.68
C SER A 88 -6.14 -8.38 -8.41
N LYS A 89 -5.04 -8.45 -7.69
CA LYS A 89 -3.69 -8.47 -8.25
C LYS A 89 -2.95 -9.71 -7.76
N ILE A 90 -1.97 -10.14 -8.50
CA ILE A 90 -1.00 -11.13 -8.04
C ILE A 90 0.37 -10.87 -8.66
N VAL A 91 1.41 -11.17 -7.90
CA VAL A 91 2.78 -11.21 -8.38
C VAL A 91 3.22 -12.65 -8.46
N MET A 92 3.77 -13.03 -9.60
CA MET A 92 4.26 -14.38 -9.85
C MET A 92 5.53 -14.34 -10.69
N GLY A 93 6.65 -14.73 -10.06
CA GLY A 93 7.97 -14.52 -10.67
C GLY A 93 8.23 -13.05 -11.00
N ASP A 94 8.64 -12.77 -12.22
CA ASP A 94 8.94 -11.42 -12.71
C ASP A 94 7.71 -10.72 -13.32
N SER A 95 6.50 -11.14 -12.96
CA SER A 95 5.27 -10.67 -13.58
C SER A 95 4.23 -10.22 -12.56
N LEU A 96 3.59 -9.10 -12.85
CA LEU A 96 2.40 -8.62 -12.15
C LEU A 96 1.18 -8.90 -13.03
N MET A 97 0.21 -9.61 -12.47
CA MET A 97 -1.08 -9.87 -13.10
C MET A 97 -2.15 -9.04 -12.42
N ALA A 98 -2.95 -8.34 -13.20
CA ALA A 98 -4.12 -7.61 -12.75
C ALA A 98 -5.39 -8.26 -13.30
N PHE A 99 -6.39 -8.44 -12.45
CA PHE A 99 -7.70 -8.99 -12.82
C PHE A 99 -8.78 -7.94 -12.59
N TRP A 100 -9.65 -7.77 -13.57
CA TRP A 100 -10.78 -6.85 -13.47
C TRP A 100 -12.01 -7.39 -14.18
N ARG A 101 -13.15 -6.81 -13.86
CA ARG A 101 -14.38 -7.04 -14.61
C ARG A 101 -14.72 -5.82 -15.47
N ASP A 102 -15.34 -6.07 -16.59
CA ASP A 102 -16.02 -5.08 -17.40
C ASP A 102 -17.48 -5.52 -17.56
N TYR A 103 -18.41 -4.88 -16.84
CA TYR A 103 -19.78 -5.37 -16.66
C TYR A 103 -19.84 -6.87 -16.26
N ASP A 104 -19.94 -7.78 -17.22
CA ASP A 104 -20.06 -9.22 -17.01
C ASP A 104 -18.76 -10.01 -17.24
N PRO A 105 -17.98 -9.74 -18.26
CA PRO A 105 -16.73 -10.46 -18.47
C PRO A 105 -15.65 -10.08 -17.47
N ILE A 106 -14.85 -11.10 -17.12
CA ILE A 106 -13.61 -10.95 -16.39
C ILE A 106 -12.45 -10.89 -17.38
N TYR A 107 -11.55 -9.96 -17.17
CA TYR A 107 -10.32 -9.78 -17.95
C TYR A 107 -9.11 -9.88 -17.05
N TYR A 108 -7.97 -10.09 -17.66
CA TYR A 108 -6.67 -9.94 -17.01
C TYR A 108 -5.65 -9.33 -17.97
N ALA A 109 -4.57 -8.78 -17.40
CA ALA A 109 -3.38 -8.38 -18.13
C ALA A 109 -2.14 -8.74 -17.31
N ILE A 110 -1.00 -8.91 -18.00
CA ILE A 110 0.27 -9.22 -17.37
C ILE A 110 1.29 -8.14 -17.74
N ARG A 111 1.99 -7.62 -16.72
CA ARG A 111 3.08 -6.65 -16.84
C ARG A 111 4.38 -7.22 -16.32
N SER A 112 5.48 -6.87 -16.96
CA SER A 112 6.82 -7.17 -16.51
C SER A 112 7.15 -6.35 -15.26
N LEU A 113 7.67 -6.98 -14.22
CA LEU A 113 8.24 -6.27 -13.07
C LEU A 113 9.59 -5.63 -13.40
N GLU A 114 10.30 -6.07 -14.43
CA GLU A 114 11.60 -5.54 -14.81
C GLU A 114 11.53 -4.12 -15.37
N ASP A 115 10.57 -3.86 -16.28
CA ASP A 115 10.50 -2.61 -17.02
C ASP A 115 9.08 -2.04 -17.17
N GLY A 116 8.06 -2.70 -16.61
CA GLY A 116 6.64 -2.30 -16.71
C GLY A 116 6.00 -2.63 -18.07
N SER A 117 6.75 -3.22 -19.00
CA SER A 117 6.25 -3.52 -20.33
C SER A 117 5.10 -4.53 -20.32
N GLU A 118 4.30 -4.50 -21.37
CA GLU A 118 3.20 -5.44 -21.56
C GLU A 118 3.72 -6.82 -21.97
N ILE A 119 3.44 -7.83 -21.14
CA ILE A 119 3.67 -9.25 -21.48
C ILE A 119 2.40 -9.83 -22.12
N THR A 120 1.25 -9.55 -21.53
CA THR A 120 -0.05 -9.97 -22.05
C THR A 120 -0.98 -8.77 -22.01
N PRO A 121 -1.58 -8.38 -23.16
CA PRO A 121 -2.56 -7.30 -23.19
C PRO A 121 -3.85 -7.71 -22.50
N ALA A 122 -4.78 -6.77 -22.33
CA ALA A 122 -6.12 -7.04 -21.83
C ALA A 122 -6.74 -8.24 -22.55
N THR A 123 -6.92 -9.33 -21.84
CA THR A 123 -7.37 -10.60 -22.39
C THR A 123 -8.60 -11.08 -21.64
N TYR A 124 -9.64 -11.45 -22.39
CA TYR A 124 -10.85 -12.05 -21.85
C TYR A 124 -10.56 -13.37 -21.15
N LEU A 125 -11.13 -13.57 -19.98
CA LEU A 125 -10.98 -14.79 -19.20
C LEU A 125 -12.27 -15.63 -19.21
N PHE A 126 -13.38 -15.10 -18.70
CA PHE A 126 -14.70 -15.73 -18.71
C PHE A 126 -15.81 -14.70 -18.40
N THR A 127 -17.06 -15.11 -18.62
CA THR A 127 -18.25 -14.30 -18.27
C THR A 127 -18.90 -14.83 -17.00
N THR A 128 -19.18 -13.90 -16.06
CA THR A 128 -19.98 -14.19 -14.87
C THR A 128 -21.39 -13.65 -15.09
N LEU A 129 -22.41 -14.46 -15.00
CA LEU A 129 -23.80 -14.06 -15.31
C LEU A 129 -24.53 -13.34 -14.16
N THR A 130 -23.82 -12.65 -13.23
CA THR A 130 -24.45 -12.09 -12.03
C THR A 130 -23.88 -10.77 -11.52
N THR A 131 -24.64 -10.15 -10.59
CA THR A 131 -24.30 -8.88 -9.94
C THR A 131 -23.25 -8.98 -8.84
N ARG A 132 -23.08 -10.16 -8.21
CA ARG A 132 -22.04 -10.40 -7.21
C ARG A 132 -20.83 -11.00 -7.90
N LYS A 133 -19.78 -10.22 -8.04
CA LYS A 133 -18.61 -10.59 -8.85
C LYS A 133 -17.36 -10.27 -8.05
N TYR A 134 -16.62 -11.27 -7.71
CA TYR A 134 -15.28 -11.12 -7.19
C TYR A 134 -14.38 -12.22 -7.76
N ILE A 135 -13.12 -11.96 -7.77
CA ILE A 135 -12.06 -12.93 -7.98
C ILE A 135 -10.96 -12.63 -6.95
N ARG A 136 -10.47 -13.68 -6.32
CA ARG A 136 -9.31 -13.64 -5.44
C ARG A 136 -8.34 -14.70 -5.90
N THR A 137 -7.06 -14.39 -5.83
CA THR A 137 -6.02 -15.25 -6.36
C THR A 137 -4.85 -15.32 -5.39
N SER A 138 -4.24 -16.50 -5.27
CA SER A 138 -2.99 -16.73 -4.56
C SER A 138 -2.13 -17.71 -5.33
N PRO A 139 -0.82 -17.45 -5.54
CA PRO A 139 0.06 -18.36 -6.27
C PRO A 139 0.55 -19.47 -5.38
N ASP A 140 0.82 -20.64 -5.96
CA ASP A 140 1.59 -21.69 -5.31
C ASP A 140 3.08 -21.68 -5.75
N SER A 141 3.88 -22.50 -5.08
CA SER A 141 5.30 -22.66 -5.40
C SER A 141 5.58 -23.33 -6.76
N LEU A 142 4.57 -23.90 -7.41
CA LEU A 142 4.66 -24.49 -8.74
C LEU A 142 4.31 -23.50 -9.85
N GLY A 143 3.95 -22.27 -9.48
CA GLY A 143 3.55 -21.23 -10.43
C GLY A 143 2.13 -21.39 -10.95
N ARG A 144 1.27 -22.11 -10.24
CA ARG A 144 -0.18 -22.17 -10.52
C ARG A 144 -0.89 -21.11 -9.68
N LEU A 145 -2.06 -20.71 -10.14
CA LEU A 145 -2.96 -19.81 -9.40
C LEU A 145 -4.10 -20.59 -8.79
N HIS A 146 -4.24 -20.49 -7.49
CA HIS A 146 -5.42 -20.87 -6.77
C HIS A 146 -6.39 -19.70 -6.79
N VAL A 147 -7.62 -19.94 -7.24
CA VAL A 147 -8.58 -18.89 -7.58
C VAL A 147 -9.92 -19.15 -6.91
N LEU A 148 -10.43 -18.13 -6.25
CA LEU A 148 -11.79 -18.12 -5.70
C LEU A 148 -12.62 -17.08 -6.46
N PHE A 149 -13.78 -17.46 -6.98
CA PHE A 149 -14.61 -16.57 -7.79
C PHE A 149 -16.09 -16.93 -7.72
N ASN A 150 -16.95 -15.96 -8.07
CA ASN A 150 -18.37 -16.24 -8.20
C ASN A 150 -18.75 -16.60 -9.65
N ARG A 151 -19.63 -17.59 -9.77
CA ARG A 151 -20.40 -17.84 -10.98
C ARG A 151 -21.87 -17.94 -10.59
N GLY A 152 -22.61 -16.92 -10.84
CA GLY A 152 -23.93 -16.84 -10.27
C GLY A 152 -23.92 -16.41 -8.81
N ALA A 153 -24.80 -16.99 -8.03
CA ALA A 153 -24.80 -16.87 -6.58
C ALA A 153 -23.76 -17.82 -5.93
N ASP A 154 -23.21 -18.74 -6.69
CA ASP A 154 -22.34 -19.79 -6.18
C ASP A 154 -20.88 -19.36 -6.15
N VAL A 155 -20.15 -19.85 -5.17
CA VAL A 155 -18.69 -19.66 -5.01
C VAL A 155 -17.99 -20.87 -5.60
N TYR A 156 -16.99 -20.61 -6.44
CA TYR A 156 -16.15 -21.62 -7.06
C TYR A 156 -14.71 -21.46 -6.65
N TYR A 157 -14.05 -22.57 -6.48
CA TYR A 157 -12.62 -22.66 -6.37
C TYR A 157 -12.05 -23.33 -7.61
N ALA A 158 -10.92 -22.82 -8.12
CA ALA A 158 -10.22 -23.40 -9.25
C ALA A 158 -8.71 -23.33 -9.10
N VAL A 159 -8.02 -24.19 -9.82
CA VAL A 159 -6.57 -24.12 -10.01
C VAL A 159 -6.28 -23.86 -11.49
N TRP A 160 -5.57 -22.78 -11.75
CA TRP A 160 -5.22 -22.34 -13.08
C TRP A 160 -3.71 -22.33 -13.29
N THR A 161 -3.26 -22.92 -14.40
CA THR A 161 -1.88 -22.86 -14.85
C THR A 161 -1.74 -21.84 -15.96
N PRO A 162 -0.85 -20.85 -15.84
CA PRO A 162 -0.57 -19.91 -16.94
C PRO A 162 -0.07 -20.66 -18.17
N ALA A 163 -0.68 -20.39 -19.33
CA ALA A 163 -0.32 -20.98 -20.61
C ALA A 163 0.17 -19.87 -21.55
N PRO A 164 1.46 -19.84 -21.93
CA PRO A 164 2.01 -18.80 -22.79
C PRO A 164 1.21 -18.64 -24.09
N GLY A 165 0.72 -17.40 -24.31
CA GLY A 165 -0.04 -17.04 -25.52
C GLY A 165 -1.49 -17.52 -25.58
N SER A 166 -1.98 -18.27 -24.57
CA SER A 166 -3.37 -18.79 -24.54
C SER A 166 -4.11 -18.51 -23.22
N GLY A 167 -3.53 -17.75 -22.29
CA GLY A 167 -4.17 -17.40 -21.02
C GLY A 167 -3.90 -18.42 -19.92
N PHE A 168 -4.97 -19.05 -19.44
CA PHE A 168 -4.89 -20.02 -18.35
C PHE A 168 -5.53 -21.34 -18.76
N ILE A 169 -4.92 -22.44 -18.33
CA ILE A 169 -5.51 -23.78 -18.37
C ILE A 169 -6.13 -24.03 -17.00
N THR A 170 -7.43 -24.31 -16.95
CA THR A 170 -8.09 -24.77 -15.74
C THR A 170 -7.74 -26.23 -15.52
N GLU A 171 -6.98 -26.52 -14.45
CA GLU A 171 -6.65 -27.88 -14.06
C GLU A 171 -7.79 -28.51 -13.28
N TYR A 172 -8.36 -27.76 -12.35
CA TYR A 172 -9.46 -28.16 -11.49
C TYR A 172 -10.42 -26.99 -11.30
N GLU A 173 -11.71 -27.30 -11.22
CA GLU A 173 -12.75 -26.35 -10.87
C GLU A 173 -13.91 -27.08 -10.20
N TRP A 174 -14.37 -26.58 -9.05
CA TRP A 174 -15.57 -27.09 -8.39
C TRP A 174 -16.26 -25.99 -7.59
N LYS A 175 -17.56 -26.20 -7.37
CA LYS A 175 -18.38 -25.35 -6.52
C LYS A 175 -18.10 -25.69 -5.05
N ILE A 176 -18.00 -24.65 -4.21
CA ILE A 176 -18.00 -24.80 -2.77
C ILE A 176 -19.45 -24.86 -2.31
N GLU A 177 -19.91 -26.04 -1.91
CA GLU A 177 -21.28 -26.21 -1.43
C GLU A 177 -21.47 -25.50 -0.08
N GLY A 178 -22.56 -24.73 0.04
CA GLY A 178 -22.85 -23.92 1.22
C GLY A 178 -22.43 -22.45 1.09
N ALA A 179 -21.36 -22.15 0.34
CA ALA A 179 -20.86 -20.80 0.17
C ALA A 179 -21.62 -20.03 -0.92
N SER A 180 -21.99 -18.78 -0.67
CA SER A 180 -22.80 -18.03 -1.64
C SER A 180 -22.52 -16.52 -1.75
N ALA A 181 -21.66 -15.93 -0.93
CA ALA A 181 -21.43 -14.48 -0.99
C ALA A 181 -20.09 -14.06 -1.54
N GLY A 182 -19.05 -14.78 -1.24
CA GLY A 182 -17.70 -14.42 -1.60
C GLY A 182 -16.70 -14.98 -0.61
N GLY A 183 -15.42 -14.62 -0.78
CA GLY A 183 -14.42 -15.07 0.16
C GLY A 183 -13.02 -14.61 -0.22
N VAL A 184 -12.07 -15.04 0.56
CA VAL A 184 -10.64 -14.82 0.38
C VAL A 184 -9.90 -16.14 0.46
N LEU A 185 -8.72 -16.19 -0.13
CA LEU A 185 -7.89 -17.39 -0.06
C LEU A 185 -6.41 -17.00 0.12
N LEU A 186 -5.68 -17.90 0.76
CA LEU A 186 -4.25 -17.80 0.97
C LEU A 186 -3.60 -19.17 0.76
N VAL A 187 -2.55 -19.21 -0.05
CA VAL A 187 -1.71 -20.39 -0.23
C VAL A 187 -0.54 -20.32 0.74
N ASP A 188 -0.40 -21.33 1.58
CA ASP A 188 0.74 -21.51 2.49
C ASP A 188 1.40 -22.89 2.28
N GLY A 189 2.59 -22.88 1.69
CA GLY A 189 3.31 -24.11 1.39
C GLY A 189 2.51 -25.05 0.47
N ASN A 190 2.02 -26.15 1.05
CA ASN A 190 1.21 -27.15 0.34
C ASN A 190 -0.29 -27.10 0.70
N ARG A 191 -0.75 -26.00 1.26
CA ARG A 191 -2.12 -25.81 1.74
C ARG A 191 -2.75 -24.57 1.14
N VAL A 192 -4.04 -24.65 0.92
CA VAL A 192 -4.89 -23.54 0.46
C VAL A 192 -5.95 -23.29 1.51
N HIS A 193 -5.79 -22.20 2.24
CA HIS A 193 -6.77 -21.73 3.20
C HIS A 193 -7.81 -20.90 2.48
N VAL A 194 -9.08 -21.20 2.71
CA VAL A 194 -10.20 -20.48 2.10
C VAL A 194 -11.17 -20.07 3.20
N VAL A 195 -11.50 -18.80 3.22
CA VAL A 195 -12.55 -18.24 4.07
C VAL A 195 -13.64 -17.70 3.18
N VAL A 196 -14.85 -18.19 3.35
CA VAL A 196 -16.05 -17.78 2.60
C VAL A 196 -17.08 -17.15 3.52
N GLN A 197 -17.88 -16.25 2.98
CA GLN A 197 -18.94 -15.59 3.73
C GLN A 197 -20.30 -16.24 3.44
N ASP A 198 -21.07 -16.53 4.49
CA ASP A 198 -22.50 -16.80 4.36
C ASP A 198 -23.27 -15.49 4.20
N PRO A 199 -24.01 -15.27 3.12
CA PRO A 199 -24.71 -14.01 2.87
C PRO A 199 -25.98 -13.84 3.69
N TYR A 200 -26.49 -14.89 4.31
CA TYR A 200 -27.72 -14.85 5.07
C TYR A 200 -27.46 -14.54 6.56
N TYR A 201 -26.37 -15.08 7.09
CA TYR A 201 -26.03 -14.98 8.49
C TYR A 201 -24.90 -13.99 8.75
N HIS A 202 -24.26 -13.48 7.69
CA HIS A 202 -23.06 -12.63 7.81
C HIS A 202 -21.92 -13.26 8.62
N THR A 203 -21.87 -14.60 8.62
CA THR A 203 -20.84 -15.41 9.24
C THR A 203 -19.75 -15.77 8.28
N TYR A 204 -18.62 -16.21 8.80
CA TYR A 204 -17.54 -16.78 8.00
C TYR A 204 -17.40 -18.27 8.26
N GLU A 205 -17.14 -18.98 7.17
CA GLU A 205 -16.83 -20.38 7.17
C GLU A 205 -15.41 -20.60 6.62
N TYR A 206 -14.69 -21.53 7.23
CA TYR A 206 -13.35 -21.91 6.84
C TYR A 206 -13.32 -23.29 6.21
N LEU A 207 -12.48 -23.47 5.19
CA LEU A 207 -12.15 -24.76 4.63
C LEU A 207 -10.70 -24.78 4.15
N GLN A 208 -10.13 -25.98 3.97
CA GLN A 208 -8.76 -26.15 3.53
C GLN A 208 -8.63 -27.21 2.47
N TYR A 209 -7.86 -26.90 1.43
CA TYR A 209 -7.46 -27.83 0.37
C TYR A 209 -5.95 -28.09 0.38
N ASP A 210 -5.54 -29.23 -0.22
CA ASP A 210 -4.18 -29.35 -0.71
C ASP A 210 -4.00 -28.63 -2.07
N LEU A 211 -2.77 -28.64 -2.61
CA LEU A 211 -2.49 -27.99 -3.89
C LEU A 211 -3.15 -28.71 -5.10
N GLU A 212 -3.58 -29.95 -4.95
CA GLU A 212 -4.33 -30.72 -5.93
C GLU A 212 -5.83 -30.53 -5.77
N GLY A 213 -6.24 -29.75 -4.75
CA GLY A 213 -7.62 -29.42 -4.49
C GLY A 213 -8.42 -30.47 -3.71
N ASN A 214 -7.77 -31.46 -3.12
CA ASN A 214 -8.46 -32.38 -2.22
C ASN A 214 -8.74 -31.65 -0.90
N THR A 215 -9.94 -31.86 -0.37
CA THR A 215 -10.35 -31.28 0.91
C THR A 215 -9.56 -31.90 2.05
N ILE A 216 -8.82 -31.06 2.78
CA ILE A 216 -8.12 -31.41 4.02
C ILE A 216 -9.03 -31.15 5.22
N ILE A 217 -9.60 -29.98 5.29
CA ILE A 217 -10.57 -29.56 6.32
C ILE A 217 -11.87 -29.20 5.59
N PRO A 218 -12.98 -29.87 5.92
CA PRO A 218 -14.29 -29.53 5.35
C PRO A 218 -14.77 -28.17 5.87
N LEU A 219 -15.82 -27.64 5.24
CA LEU A 219 -16.42 -26.37 5.63
C LEU A 219 -16.76 -26.36 7.14
N LEU A 220 -16.32 -25.34 7.82
CA LEU A 220 -16.39 -25.16 9.27
C LEU A 220 -16.79 -23.72 9.60
N ASP A 221 -17.92 -23.56 10.29
CA ASP A 221 -18.29 -22.27 10.87
C ASP A 221 -17.32 -21.88 11.99
N PHE A 222 -16.85 -20.64 12.01
CA PHE A 222 -15.95 -20.16 13.06
C PHE A 222 -16.34 -18.77 13.60
N THR A 223 -17.42 -18.17 13.12
CA THR A 223 -17.91 -16.89 13.64
C THR A 223 -19.32 -17.04 14.18
N ASP A 224 -19.69 -16.16 15.13
CA ASP A 224 -21.03 -16.12 15.71
C ASP A 224 -21.99 -15.36 14.78
N ASP A 225 -23.28 -15.79 14.75
CA ASP A 225 -24.35 -15.21 13.92
C ASP A 225 -24.65 -13.73 14.24
N GLU A 226 -24.19 -13.21 15.38
CA GLU A 226 -24.44 -11.83 15.80
C GLU A 226 -23.45 -10.82 15.19
N LEU A 227 -22.45 -11.26 14.46
CA LEU A 227 -21.43 -10.38 13.90
C LEU A 227 -21.85 -9.85 12.53
N ASN A 228 -22.05 -8.55 12.46
CA ASN A 228 -22.20 -7.85 11.17
C ASN A 228 -20.81 -7.72 10.50
N CYS A 229 -20.33 -8.84 9.92
CA CYS A 229 -19.08 -8.87 9.19
C CYS A 229 -19.24 -8.11 7.86
N ASN A 230 -18.39 -7.12 7.66
CA ASN A 230 -18.62 -6.14 6.60
C ASN A 230 -18.09 -6.53 5.22
N ARG A 231 -17.39 -7.63 4.98
CA ARG A 231 -17.15 -8.21 3.65
C ARG A 231 -16.03 -9.24 3.54
N PHE A 232 -14.75 -8.83 3.47
CA PHE A 232 -13.63 -9.74 3.20
C PHE A 232 -12.54 -9.56 4.24
N PRO A 233 -12.25 -10.60 5.02
CA PRO A 233 -11.18 -10.54 5.99
C PRO A 233 -9.81 -10.47 5.31
N GLU A 234 -8.82 -9.98 6.02
CA GLU A 234 -7.41 -10.17 5.68
C GLU A 234 -6.93 -11.49 6.28
N LEU A 235 -6.21 -12.27 5.46
CA LEU A 235 -5.62 -13.54 5.88
C LEU A 235 -4.11 -13.41 6.00
N ASN A 236 -3.56 -14.02 7.06
CA ASN A 236 -2.12 -14.16 7.24
C ASN A 236 -1.80 -15.49 7.93
N ILE A 237 -0.51 -15.81 8.02
CA ILE A 237 -0.02 -17.00 8.71
C ILE A 237 0.86 -16.54 9.87
N ASP A 238 0.62 -17.11 11.07
CA ASP A 238 1.46 -16.88 12.24
C ASP A 238 2.81 -17.65 12.16
N SER A 239 3.72 -17.42 13.10
CA SER A 239 5.02 -18.08 13.16
C SER A 239 4.93 -19.62 13.31
N SER A 240 3.83 -20.12 13.85
CA SER A 240 3.53 -21.55 13.99
C SER A 240 2.85 -22.15 12.74
N GLY A 241 2.53 -21.31 11.75
CA GLY A 241 1.86 -21.69 10.52
C GLY A 241 0.33 -21.78 10.66
N ASN A 242 -0.28 -21.25 11.73
CA ASN A 242 -1.73 -21.20 11.86
C ASN A 242 -2.31 -20.02 11.07
N LEU A 243 -3.54 -20.18 10.61
CA LEU A 243 -4.23 -19.11 9.90
C LEU A 243 -4.70 -18.04 10.86
N MET A 244 -4.32 -16.81 10.59
CA MET A 244 -4.87 -15.59 11.19
C MET A 244 -5.92 -15.00 10.26
N VAL A 245 -7.09 -14.70 10.80
CA VAL A 245 -8.20 -14.05 10.10
C VAL A 245 -8.50 -12.75 10.83
N VAL A 246 -8.31 -11.61 10.19
CA VAL A 246 -8.62 -10.29 10.77
C VAL A 246 -9.72 -9.64 9.96
N GLU A 247 -10.72 -9.11 10.64
CA GLU A 247 -11.88 -8.46 10.04
C GLU A 247 -12.28 -7.21 10.82
N SER A 248 -12.91 -6.29 10.11
CA SER A 248 -13.61 -5.17 10.70
C SER A 248 -15.08 -5.52 10.93
N VAL A 249 -15.53 -5.42 12.17
CA VAL A 249 -16.88 -5.77 12.58
C VAL A 249 -17.59 -4.52 13.10
N SER A 250 -18.77 -4.22 12.55
CA SER A 250 -19.62 -3.14 13.06
C SER A 250 -20.66 -3.68 14.05
N GLY A 251 -20.64 -3.18 15.27
CA GLY A 251 -21.70 -3.48 16.26
C GLY A 251 -22.98 -2.69 15.98
N ALA A 252 -24.09 -3.13 16.59
CA ALA A 252 -25.38 -2.42 16.53
C ALA A 252 -25.35 -1.00 17.16
N SER A 253 -24.28 -0.67 17.88
CA SER A 253 -24.07 0.59 18.61
C SER A 253 -23.24 1.65 17.85
N GLN A 254 -22.95 1.46 16.58
CA GLN A 254 -22.03 2.30 15.80
C GLN A 254 -20.54 2.24 16.25
N GLU A 255 -20.20 1.36 17.17
CA GLU A 255 -18.83 1.06 17.51
C GLU A 255 -18.28 0.02 16.53
N GLY A 256 -17.26 0.37 15.79
CA GLY A 256 -16.49 -0.56 14.97
C GLY A 256 -15.36 -1.19 15.78
N ARG A 257 -15.00 -2.41 15.44
CA ARG A 257 -13.84 -3.07 16.05
C ARG A 257 -13.13 -3.93 15.03
N PHE A 258 -11.83 -4.04 15.16
CA PHE A 258 -11.06 -5.07 14.48
C PHE A 258 -10.95 -6.29 15.37
N VAL A 259 -11.21 -7.45 14.81
CA VAL A 259 -11.21 -8.72 15.52
C VAL A 259 -10.30 -9.73 14.85
N LEU A 260 -9.68 -10.59 15.64
CA LEU A 260 -8.80 -11.68 15.24
C LEU A 260 -9.43 -13.03 15.61
N TRP A 261 -9.41 -13.95 14.64
CA TRP A 261 -9.54 -15.38 14.88
C TRP A 261 -8.23 -16.07 14.49
N LYS A 262 -7.86 -17.13 15.21
CA LYS A 262 -6.76 -18.02 14.80
C LYS A 262 -7.28 -19.44 14.64
N ILE A 263 -6.93 -20.06 13.54
CA ILE A 263 -7.37 -21.39 13.17
C ILE A 263 -6.16 -22.30 13.01
N HIS A 264 -6.15 -23.41 13.71
CA HIS A 264 -5.05 -24.38 13.66
C HIS A 264 -4.92 -24.98 12.26
N ARG A 265 -3.75 -24.83 11.66
CA ARG A 265 -3.49 -25.15 10.24
C ARG A 265 -3.75 -26.60 9.84
N THR A 266 -3.77 -27.55 10.77
CA THR A 266 -3.88 -28.98 10.48
C THR A 266 -5.23 -29.56 10.88
N THR A 267 -5.82 -29.08 11.97
CA THR A 267 -7.05 -29.63 12.53
C THR A 267 -8.27 -28.77 12.24
N GLY A 268 -8.10 -27.49 11.90
CA GLY A 268 -9.20 -26.52 11.82
C GLY A 268 -9.73 -26.08 13.20
N GLU A 269 -9.09 -26.48 14.28
CA GLU A 269 -9.46 -26.06 15.62
C GLU A 269 -9.31 -24.55 15.78
N ILE A 270 -10.28 -23.89 16.37
CA ILE A 270 -10.23 -22.46 16.65
C ILE A 270 -9.35 -22.26 17.88
N LEU A 271 -8.17 -21.67 17.68
CA LEU A 271 -7.19 -21.41 18.75
C LEU A 271 -7.47 -20.10 19.46
N VAL A 272 -7.95 -19.10 18.74
CA VAL A 272 -8.42 -17.82 19.26
C VAL A 272 -9.78 -17.57 18.66
N ASP A 273 -10.76 -17.42 19.54
CA ASP A 273 -12.15 -17.18 19.19
C ASP A 273 -12.46 -15.70 19.47
N GLU A 274 -12.68 -14.94 18.42
CA GLU A 274 -13.10 -13.55 18.43
C GLU A 274 -12.36 -12.63 19.44
N LYS A 275 -11.08 -12.44 19.24
CA LYS A 275 -10.33 -11.48 20.05
C LYS A 275 -10.43 -10.08 19.45
N THR A 276 -11.00 -9.13 20.18
CA THR A 276 -10.94 -7.71 19.82
C THR A 276 -9.49 -7.19 19.90
N ILE A 277 -8.97 -6.70 18.77
CA ILE A 277 -7.66 -6.06 18.67
C ILE A 277 -7.79 -4.60 19.15
N VAL A 278 -8.70 -3.87 18.57
CA VAL A 278 -8.96 -2.47 18.87
C VAL A 278 -10.43 -2.13 18.62
N THR A 279 -11.01 -1.29 19.49
CA THR A 279 -12.32 -0.68 19.27
C THR A 279 -12.08 0.73 18.75
N VAL A 280 -12.76 1.07 17.67
CA VAL A 280 -12.69 2.40 17.05
C VAL A 280 -14.08 2.95 16.93
N GLU A 281 -14.23 4.25 17.18
CA GLU A 281 -15.49 4.93 16.86
C GLU A 281 -15.57 5.00 15.34
N LEU A 282 -16.24 4.04 14.73
CA LEU A 282 -16.50 4.05 13.30
C LEU A 282 -17.90 4.59 13.06
N PRO A 283 -18.01 5.79 12.53
CA PRO A 283 -19.27 6.21 11.96
C PRO A 283 -19.48 5.42 10.67
N GLU A 284 -20.43 4.51 10.69
CA GLU A 284 -20.99 3.80 9.54
C GLU A 284 -19.99 3.32 8.47
N MET A 285 -19.52 2.08 8.62
CA MET A 285 -18.98 1.22 7.56
C MET A 285 -17.53 1.46 7.13
N CYS A 286 -16.63 0.77 7.80
CA CYS A 286 -15.44 0.28 7.10
C CYS A 286 -15.90 -0.58 5.93
N THR A 287 -15.62 -0.15 4.71
CA THR A 287 -15.81 -0.98 3.53
C THR A 287 -14.65 -1.97 3.42
N SER A 288 -14.84 -3.11 2.78
CA SER A 288 -13.86 -4.19 2.63
C SER A 288 -12.49 -3.81 2.07
N ASP A 289 -12.37 -2.63 1.51
CA ASP A 289 -11.15 -2.14 0.88
C ASP A 289 -10.48 -1.06 1.74
N SER A 290 -10.90 -0.93 3.00
CA SER A 290 -10.48 0.16 3.88
C SER A 290 -9.49 -0.26 4.95
N PHE A 291 -9.02 -1.50 4.97
CA PHE A 291 -7.95 -1.92 5.87
C PHE A 291 -7.02 -2.98 5.24
N ILE A 292 -5.83 -3.09 5.78
CA ILE A 292 -4.81 -4.09 5.43
C ILE A 292 -4.14 -4.63 6.68
N LEU A 293 -3.76 -5.91 6.63
CA LEU A 293 -2.89 -6.57 7.60
C LEU A 293 -1.60 -6.98 6.90
N ARG A 294 -0.44 -6.52 7.37
CA ARG A 294 0.85 -6.81 6.74
C ARG A 294 1.86 -7.29 7.77
N HIS A 295 2.42 -8.47 7.54
CA HIS A 295 3.45 -9.09 8.38
C HIS A 295 4.79 -8.35 8.25
N LEU A 296 5.47 -8.12 9.39
CA LEU A 296 6.85 -7.66 9.42
C LEU A 296 7.80 -8.84 9.19
N PRO A 297 8.61 -8.80 8.12
CA PRO A 297 9.52 -9.89 7.81
C PRO A 297 10.49 -10.21 8.97
N GLY A 298 10.58 -11.49 9.33
CA GLY A 298 11.50 -11.96 10.37
C GLY A 298 11.07 -11.70 11.80
N THR A 299 9.85 -11.24 12.03
CA THR A 299 9.26 -11.02 13.36
C THR A 299 7.94 -11.78 13.50
N GLU A 300 7.30 -11.68 14.66
CA GLU A 300 5.93 -12.14 14.91
C GLU A 300 4.94 -10.95 14.96
N GLU A 301 5.29 -9.87 14.29
CA GLU A 301 4.57 -8.59 14.35
C GLU A 301 3.84 -8.28 13.05
N PHE A 302 2.75 -7.51 13.15
CA PHE A 302 1.89 -7.14 12.03
C PHE A 302 1.48 -5.68 12.11
N TYR A 303 1.55 -4.99 10.98
CA TYR A 303 0.87 -3.71 10.81
C TYR A 303 -0.60 -3.95 10.45
N LEU A 304 -1.50 -3.29 11.19
CA LEU A 304 -2.90 -3.11 10.84
C LEU A 304 -3.11 -1.64 10.48
N CYS A 305 -3.46 -1.36 9.24
CA CYS A 305 -3.73 0.00 8.77
C CYS A 305 -5.14 0.08 8.21
N TRP A 306 -5.81 1.20 8.44
CA TRP A 306 -7.17 1.42 7.94
C TRP A 306 -7.46 2.89 7.63
N THR A 307 -8.54 3.12 6.89
CA THR A 307 -9.10 4.44 6.62
C THR A 307 -10.47 4.55 7.26
N ASP A 308 -10.86 5.72 7.72
CA ASP A 308 -12.17 5.92 8.38
C ASP A 308 -13.34 6.13 7.42
N GLY A 309 -13.06 6.21 6.17
CA GLY A 309 -14.04 6.11 5.08
C GLY A 309 -14.90 7.32 4.81
N TYR A 310 -15.38 8.10 5.80
CA TYR A 310 -16.38 9.15 5.54
C TYR A 310 -16.37 10.39 6.44
N PHE A 311 -15.76 10.39 7.61
CA PHE A 311 -16.02 11.46 8.59
C PHE A 311 -14.79 12.18 9.13
N GLU A 312 -13.68 11.51 9.28
CA GLU A 312 -12.48 12.12 9.84
C GLU A 312 -11.36 12.30 8.82
N HIS A 313 -11.51 11.72 7.62
CA HIS A 313 -10.55 11.85 6.52
C HIS A 313 -9.12 11.47 6.94
N LYS A 314 -8.98 10.35 7.67
CA LYS A 314 -7.72 9.92 8.26
C LYS A 314 -7.31 8.54 7.80
N VAL A 315 -6.01 8.32 7.78
CA VAL A 315 -5.40 7.00 7.70
C VAL A 315 -4.81 6.67 9.06
N PHE A 316 -5.10 5.48 9.55
CA PHE A 316 -4.64 4.99 10.85
C PHE A 316 -3.69 3.82 10.70
N ASN A 317 -2.85 3.61 11.71
CA ASN A 317 -1.92 2.50 11.80
C ASN A 317 -1.75 2.06 13.25
N LEU A 318 -1.61 0.76 13.49
CA LEU A 318 -1.15 0.17 14.74
C LEU A 318 -0.18 -0.98 14.45
N LEU A 319 0.60 -1.36 15.46
CA LEU A 319 1.44 -2.56 15.45
C LEU A 319 0.89 -3.55 16.47
N MET A 320 0.75 -4.81 16.08
CA MET A 320 0.29 -5.90 16.96
C MET A 320 1.18 -7.12 16.78
N ASP A 321 1.14 -8.01 17.78
CA ASP A 321 1.73 -9.35 17.66
C ASP A 321 0.77 -10.34 16.97
N GLU A 322 1.25 -11.55 16.71
CA GLU A 322 0.46 -12.62 16.08
C GLU A 322 -0.73 -13.12 16.93
N ASP A 323 -0.77 -12.78 18.21
CA ASP A 323 -1.89 -13.08 19.10
C ASP A 323 -2.89 -11.93 19.21
N GLY A 324 -2.69 -10.86 18.43
CA GLY A 324 -3.54 -9.67 18.41
C GLY A 324 -3.40 -8.80 19.64
N ASN A 325 -2.28 -8.87 20.38
CA ASN A 325 -1.97 -7.89 21.41
C ASN A 325 -1.37 -6.65 20.73
N VAL A 326 -1.89 -5.49 21.06
CA VAL A 326 -1.37 -4.22 20.54
C VAL A 326 -0.03 -3.92 21.17
N LEU A 327 1.00 -3.82 20.36
CA LEU A 327 2.37 -3.49 20.77
C LEU A 327 2.62 -1.98 20.71
N VAL A 328 2.10 -1.34 19.69
CA VAL A 328 2.07 0.12 19.53
C VAL A 328 0.63 0.52 19.27
N ASP A 329 0.09 1.35 20.15
CA ASP A 329 -1.30 1.82 20.05
C ASP A 329 -1.54 2.54 18.73
N TRP A 330 -2.79 2.57 18.30
CA TRP A 330 -3.13 3.21 17.03
C TRP A 330 -2.80 4.70 17.05
N HIS A 331 -2.35 5.19 15.93
CA HIS A 331 -2.08 6.60 15.71
C HIS A 331 -2.49 7.00 14.29
N VAL A 332 -2.69 8.29 14.11
CA VAL A 332 -3.01 8.85 12.80
C VAL A 332 -1.74 8.88 11.95
N ALA A 333 -1.76 8.15 10.84
CA ALA A 333 -0.71 8.18 9.83
C ALA A 333 -0.79 9.44 8.97
N TYR A 334 -2.01 9.79 8.53
CA TYR A 334 -2.30 11.00 7.74
C TYR A 334 -3.63 11.59 8.18
N ASP A 335 -3.65 12.92 8.39
CA ASP A 335 -4.81 13.71 8.78
C ASP A 335 -5.14 14.73 7.70
N TYR A 336 -6.33 14.63 7.12
CA TYR A 336 -6.88 15.52 6.09
C TYR A 336 -8.02 16.39 6.61
N SER A 337 -8.31 16.37 7.91
CA SER A 337 -9.48 17.03 8.51
C SER A 337 -9.47 18.55 8.40
N ASP A 338 -8.33 19.17 8.16
CA ASP A 338 -8.20 20.62 7.97
C ASP A 338 -8.49 21.08 6.53
N GLU A 339 -8.65 20.13 5.61
CA GLU A 339 -8.95 20.40 4.21
C GLU A 339 -10.46 20.25 3.95
N ASP A 340 -10.95 20.83 2.86
CA ASP A 340 -12.34 20.65 2.40
C ASP A 340 -12.60 19.13 2.22
N PRO A 341 -13.73 18.58 2.67
CA PRO A 341 -13.87 17.16 3.00
C PRO A 341 -13.53 16.25 1.85
N GLU A 342 -12.37 15.67 1.94
CA GLU A 342 -11.88 14.65 1.02
C GLU A 342 -12.02 13.28 1.68
N ASP A 343 -12.84 12.42 1.10
CA ASP A 343 -12.92 11.03 1.56
C ASP A 343 -11.59 10.29 1.33
N VAL A 344 -11.08 9.68 2.37
CA VAL A 344 -9.95 8.73 2.25
C VAL A 344 -10.50 7.32 2.17
N LYS A 345 -10.28 6.65 1.05
CA LYS A 345 -10.82 5.30 0.79
C LYS A 345 -9.74 4.39 0.24
N ALA A 346 -10.04 3.10 0.30
CA ALA A 346 -9.25 2.03 -0.27
C ALA A 346 -7.75 2.14 0.09
N ILE A 347 -7.27 1.25 0.88
CA ILE A 347 -5.86 1.18 1.25
C ILE A 347 -5.27 -0.15 0.80
N ASP A 348 -4.05 -0.12 0.27
CA ASP A 348 -3.21 -1.31 0.13
C ASP A 348 -1.78 -0.96 0.56
N GLY A 349 -0.97 -1.97 0.87
CA GLY A 349 0.39 -1.72 1.32
C GLY A 349 1.28 -2.94 1.22
N VAL A 350 2.57 -2.67 1.30
CA VAL A 350 3.63 -3.67 1.33
C VAL A 350 4.65 -3.30 2.39
N VAL A 351 5.27 -4.32 2.98
CA VAL A 351 6.39 -4.15 3.94
C VAL A 351 7.67 -4.65 3.27
N ASP A 352 8.76 -3.92 3.42
CA ASP A 352 10.06 -4.37 2.91
C ASP A 352 10.84 -5.22 3.95
N GLU A 353 12.01 -5.69 3.55
CA GLU A 353 12.88 -6.53 4.38
C GLU A 353 13.40 -5.81 5.63
N ASP A 354 13.43 -4.47 5.61
CA ASP A 354 13.84 -3.62 6.73
C ASP A 354 12.66 -3.27 7.65
N GLY A 355 11.45 -3.76 7.37
CA GLY A 355 10.24 -3.51 8.14
C GLY A 355 9.53 -2.20 7.80
N ASN A 356 9.98 -1.44 6.80
CA ASN A 356 9.30 -0.22 6.40
C ASN A 356 7.97 -0.56 5.71
N LEU A 357 6.91 0.11 6.12
CA LEU A 357 5.59 -0.03 5.56
C LEU A 357 5.34 1.06 4.49
N TYR A 358 4.95 0.64 3.31
CA TYR A 358 4.56 1.49 2.19
C TYR A 358 3.08 1.31 1.91
N ILE A 359 2.32 2.38 1.93
CA ILE A 359 0.88 2.35 1.68
C ILE A 359 0.50 3.21 0.49
N VAL A 360 -0.58 2.83 -0.15
CA VAL A 360 -1.30 3.62 -1.15
C VAL A 360 -2.77 3.67 -0.76
N TYR A 361 -3.36 4.84 -0.84
CA TYR A 361 -4.77 5.08 -0.54
C TYR A 361 -5.35 6.11 -1.50
N SER A 362 -6.68 6.14 -1.63
CA SER A 362 -7.38 7.15 -2.44
C SER A 362 -7.78 8.33 -1.59
N GLN A 363 -7.43 9.51 -2.04
CA GLN A 363 -7.97 10.78 -1.58
C GLN A 363 -9.02 11.23 -2.62
N VAL A 364 -10.26 11.46 -2.19
CA VAL A 364 -11.40 11.76 -3.08
C VAL A 364 -11.92 13.16 -2.81
N GLU A 365 -11.72 14.08 -3.75
CA GLU A 365 -12.32 15.44 -3.71
C GLU A 365 -13.81 15.40 -4.00
N MET A 366 -14.63 16.09 -3.18
CA MET A 366 -16.10 16.10 -3.27
C MET A 366 -16.67 17.21 -4.15
N GLU A 367 -15.96 18.33 -4.40
CA GLU A 367 -16.48 19.49 -5.17
C GLU A 367 -15.32 20.27 -5.88
N PRO A 368 -15.50 20.85 -7.02
CA PRO A 368 -16.63 20.78 -7.99
C PRO A 368 -16.49 19.64 -9.00
N VAL A 369 -15.40 18.88 -8.94
CA VAL A 369 -15.11 17.76 -9.83
C VAL A 369 -14.80 16.58 -8.95
N LEU A 370 -15.65 15.56 -8.97
CA LEU A 370 -15.42 14.28 -8.31
C LEU A 370 -14.10 13.68 -8.86
N GLY A 371 -13.00 13.95 -8.20
CA GLY A 371 -11.67 13.46 -8.53
C GLY A 371 -11.08 12.69 -7.34
N GLY A 372 -10.39 11.60 -7.58
CA GLY A 372 -9.62 10.88 -6.56
C GLY A 372 -8.20 10.63 -7.04
N TYR A 373 -7.24 10.77 -6.14
CA TYR A 373 -5.83 10.60 -6.45
C TYR A 373 -5.26 9.45 -5.63
N PRO A 374 -4.57 8.46 -6.25
CA PRO A 374 -3.73 7.56 -5.49
C PRO A 374 -2.64 8.35 -4.81
N THR A 375 -2.63 8.28 -3.51
CA THR A 375 -1.65 8.92 -2.66
C THR A 375 -0.77 7.84 -2.05
N PHE A 376 0.53 8.04 -2.08
CA PHE A 376 1.53 7.12 -1.59
C PHE A 376 2.24 7.72 -0.39
N GLY A 377 2.41 6.92 0.65
CA GLY A 377 3.18 7.28 1.82
C GLY A 377 3.92 6.08 2.38
N TRP A 378 4.90 6.32 3.25
CA TRP A 378 5.64 5.24 3.91
C TRP A 378 5.97 5.58 5.36
N PHE A 379 6.09 4.52 6.14
CA PHE A 379 6.45 4.55 7.54
C PHE A 379 7.79 3.86 7.76
N ASN A 380 8.69 4.51 8.50
CA ASN A 380 9.98 3.93 8.85
C ASN A 380 9.86 3.18 10.18
N HIS A 381 10.03 1.87 10.16
CA HIS A 381 9.96 1.01 11.34
C HIS A 381 10.95 1.43 12.45
N ASP A 382 12.17 1.77 12.10
CA ASP A 382 13.18 2.19 13.07
C ASP A 382 12.77 3.44 13.88
N SER A 383 11.81 4.23 13.36
CA SER A 383 11.29 5.40 14.06
C SER A 383 10.38 5.06 15.25
N VAL A 384 9.81 3.85 15.30
CA VAL A 384 8.91 3.41 16.39
C VAL A 384 9.67 3.22 17.70
N GLY A 385 10.88 2.70 17.64
CA GLY A 385 11.71 2.45 18.83
C GLY A 385 12.13 3.71 19.61
N VAL A 386 12.06 4.87 18.96
CA VAL A 386 12.44 6.17 19.57
C VAL A 386 11.29 6.80 20.35
N GLN A 387 10.03 6.40 20.11
CA GLN A 387 8.86 7.06 20.69
C GLN A 387 8.35 6.46 22.02
N GLN A 388 8.82 5.29 22.44
CA GLN A 388 8.38 4.69 23.72
C GLN A 388 9.04 5.32 24.97
N GLN A 389 9.94 6.28 24.82
CA GLN A 389 10.51 7.01 25.94
C GLN A 389 10.48 8.52 25.70
N GLU A 390 9.71 9.19 26.55
CA GLU A 390 9.65 10.64 26.79
C GLU A 390 8.62 11.43 25.97
N ALA A 391 7.72 12.10 26.73
CA ALA A 391 6.93 13.24 26.28
C ALA A 391 7.87 14.32 25.74
N VAL A 392 7.84 14.59 24.46
CA VAL A 392 8.96 15.09 23.69
C VAL A 392 8.92 16.55 23.40
N VAL A 393 10.03 17.13 23.64
CA VAL A 393 10.58 18.24 22.84
C VAL A 393 10.61 17.81 21.37
N ILE A 394 9.92 18.51 20.49
CA ILE A 394 9.99 18.33 19.03
C ILE A 394 11.44 18.63 18.62
N GLU A 395 12.28 17.61 18.53
CA GLU A 395 13.55 17.74 17.83
C GLU A 395 13.23 17.77 16.33
N GLN A 396 13.34 18.95 15.76
CA GLN A 396 13.27 19.16 14.32
C GLN A 396 14.31 18.25 13.65
N THR A 397 13.86 17.34 12.79
CA THR A 397 14.77 16.50 12.00
C THR A 397 15.74 17.40 11.25
N PRO A 398 17.05 17.23 11.40
CA PRO A 398 18.01 18.10 10.75
C PRO A 398 17.80 17.99 9.23
N SER A 399 17.36 19.04 8.59
CA SER A 399 17.22 19.13 7.14
C SER A 399 18.21 20.17 6.61
N LEU A 400 18.73 19.97 5.41
CA LEU A 400 19.62 20.92 4.76
C LEU A 400 19.00 21.31 3.43
N THR A 401 18.61 22.58 3.33
CA THR A 401 18.05 23.13 2.10
C THR A 401 18.84 24.36 1.66
N ILE A 402 18.79 24.69 0.38
CA ILE A 402 19.49 25.83 -0.22
C ILE A 402 18.50 26.76 -0.91
N SER A 403 18.78 28.07 -0.88
CA SER A 403 17.88 29.10 -1.42
C SER A 403 17.65 29.03 -2.93
N SER A 404 18.58 28.44 -3.69
CA SER A 404 18.48 28.29 -5.14
C SER A 404 19.41 27.20 -5.67
N ASN A 405 18.99 26.54 -6.74
CA ASN A 405 19.82 25.62 -7.51
C ASN A 405 19.36 25.67 -8.98
N PRO A 406 20.18 26.14 -9.91
CA PRO A 406 21.60 26.49 -9.78
C PRO A 406 21.84 27.82 -9.03
N VAL A 407 23.03 27.93 -8.45
CA VAL A 407 23.51 29.08 -7.66
C VAL A 407 24.35 29.99 -8.55
N SER A 408 23.99 31.27 -8.59
CA SER A 408 24.83 32.33 -9.17
C SER A 408 25.18 33.33 -8.06
N GLY A 409 26.45 33.42 -7.69
CA GLY A 409 26.89 34.29 -6.62
C GLY A 409 26.95 33.61 -5.25
N SER A 410 26.13 34.03 -4.28
CA SER A 410 26.03 33.43 -2.96
C SER A 410 24.82 32.56 -2.83
N VAL A 411 24.88 31.56 -1.96
CA VAL A 411 23.77 30.69 -1.58
C VAL A 411 23.51 30.75 -0.08
N THR A 412 22.24 30.88 0.28
CA THR A 412 21.83 30.73 1.68
C THR A 412 21.47 29.25 1.91
N VAL A 413 22.00 28.67 2.96
CA VAL A 413 21.77 27.30 3.40
C VAL A 413 20.96 27.36 4.69
N TYR A 414 19.88 26.59 4.74
CA TYR A 414 19.02 26.43 5.90
C TYR A 414 19.21 25.03 6.46
N THR A 415 19.40 24.90 7.77
CA THR A 415 19.71 23.61 8.43
C THR A 415 18.54 23.00 9.19
N GLY A 416 17.35 23.60 9.15
CA GLY A 416 16.18 23.09 9.87
C GLY A 416 16.31 23.00 11.41
N THR A 417 17.48 23.32 11.94
CA THR A 417 17.76 23.36 13.38
C THR A 417 18.45 24.66 13.73
N ASN A 418 18.17 25.22 14.93
CA ASN A 418 18.80 26.45 15.40
C ASN A 418 20.15 26.19 16.11
N THR A 419 20.74 25.01 15.95
CA THR A 419 22.02 24.66 16.55
C THR A 419 23.18 25.20 15.73
N SER A 420 24.18 25.78 16.42
CA SER A 420 25.43 26.19 15.77
C SER A 420 26.19 24.93 15.30
N GLN A 421 26.49 24.85 14.03
CA GLN A 421 27.25 23.75 13.42
C GLN A 421 28.14 24.28 12.30
N THR A 422 29.05 23.47 11.81
CA THR A 422 29.87 23.78 10.64
C THR A 422 29.48 22.90 9.48
N LEU A 423 29.12 23.52 8.36
CA LEU A 423 28.86 22.81 7.10
C LEU A 423 30.16 22.75 6.29
N ARG A 424 30.42 21.61 5.66
CA ARG A 424 31.57 21.40 4.79
C ARG A 424 31.15 21.35 3.34
N VAL A 425 31.88 21.98 2.45
CA VAL A 425 31.61 21.99 1.01
C VAL A 425 32.64 21.13 0.29
N PHE A 426 32.13 20.21 -0.55
CA PHE A 426 32.96 19.28 -1.30
C PHE A 426 32.76 19.46 -2.80
N ASP A 427 33.82 19.24 -3.57
CA ASP A 427 33.75 19.12 -5.03
C ASP A 427 33.32 17.70 -5.48
N LEU A 428 33.16 17.50 -6.78
CA LEU A 428 32.79 16.20 -7.37
C LEU A 428 33.78 15.06 -7.08
N TYR A 429 35.01 15.40 -6.70
CA TYR A 429 36.06 14.41 -6.39
C TYR A 429 36.10 14.08 -4.89
N GLY A 430 35.14 14.62 -4.12
CA GLY A 430 35.09 14.42 -2.67
C GLY A 430 36.16 15.21 -1.89
N ARG A 431 36.77 16.21 -2.50
CA ARG A 431 37.74 17.11 -1.80
C ARG A 431 36.96 18.20 -1.11
N GLU A 432 37.23 18.44 0.16
CA GLU A 432 36.71 19.59 0.90
C GLU A 432 37.35 20.88 0.37
N VAL A 433 36.51 21.79 -0.08
CA VAL A 433 36.93 23.03 -0.72
C VAL A 433 36.61 24.28 0.11
N SER A 434 35.66 24.16 1.04
CA SER A 434 35.27 25.27 1.93
C SER A 434 34.55 24.74 3.17
N SER A 435 34.45 25.60 4.21
CA SER A 435 33.58 25.32 5.36
C SER A 435 32.85 26.62 5.76
N ILE A 436 31.62 26.46 6.29
CA ILE A 436 30.70 27.54 6.57
C ILE A 436 30.12 27.38 7.96
N ALA A 437 30.20 28.41 8.78
CA ALA A 437 29.57 28.42 10.11
C ALA A 437 28.06 28.72 9.97
N VAL A 438 27.24 27.91 10.61
CA VAL A 438 25.80 28.13 10.76
C VAL A 438 25.54 28.98 12.01
N THR A 439 24.71 29.99 11.86
CA THR A 439 24.21 30.80 12.95
C THR A 439 22.70 30.89 12.84
N ASP A 440 22.00 30.60 13.93
CA ASP A 440 20.51 30.59 13.97
C ASP A 440 19.88 29.83 12.81
N GLY A 441 20.38 28.61 12.55
CA GLY A 441 19.84 27.71 11.51
C GLY A 441 20.12 28.12 10.06
N THR A 442 20.93 29.17 9.85
CA THR A 442 21.28 29.66 8.52
C THR A 442 22.76 29.85 8.32
N ALA A 443 23.23 29.67 7.10
CA ALA A 443 24.59 29.95 6.67
C ALA A 443 24.57 30.57 5.27
N VAL A 444 25.54 31.44 5.00
CA VAL A 444 25.71 32.00 3.64
C VAL A 444 27.08 31.59 3.11
N TRP A 445 27.08 30.98 1.93
CA TRP A 445 28.31 30.66 1.23
C TRP A 445 28.42 31.46 -0.05
N ASN A 446 29.56 32.16 -0.23
CA ASN A 446 29.78 33.04 -1.37
C ASN A 446 30.33 32.30 -2.63
N GLY A 447 30.51 31.00 -2.58
CA GLY A 447 31.10 30.22 -3.69
C GLY A 447 32.62 30.28 -3.71
N ASP A 448 33.27 30.60 -2.58
CA ASP A 448 34.71 30.74 -2.48
C ASP A 448 35.33 29.53 -1.76
N ASP A 449 36.59 29.22 -2.07
CA ASP A 449 37.40 28.22 -1.39
C ASP A 449 37.96 28.76 -0.03
N PHE A 450 38.71 27.92 0.69
CA PHE A 450 39.35 28.30 1.96
C PHE A 450 40.31 29.54 1.88
N SER A 451 40.78 29.84 0.67
CA SER A 451 41.65 30.99 0.42
C SER A 451 40.87 32.27 0.06
N GLY A 452 39.56 32.20 -0.03
CA GLY A 452 38.69 33.28 -0.50
C GLY A 452 38.69 33.45 -2.02
N LYS A 453 39.20 32.46 -2.77
CA LYS A 453 39.17 32.48 -4.23
C LYS A 453 37.90 31.84 -4.73
N ARG A 454 37.23 32.49 -5.69
CA ARG A 454 36.03 31.97 -6.35
C ARG A 454 36.27 30.60 -6.97
N LEU A 455 35.42 29.63 -6.62
CA LEU A 455 35.43 28.29 -7.19
C LEU A 455 34.87 28.31 -8.62
N PRO A 456 35.36 27.44 -9.50
CA PRO A 456 34.85 27.35 -10.86
C PRO A 456 33.39 26.87 -10.87
N ALA A 457 32.69 27.16 -11.98
CA ALA A 457 31.36 26.58 -12.22
C ALA A 457 31.46 25.05 -12.19
N GLY A 458 30.53 24.41 -11.47
CA GLY A 458 30.56 22.96 -11.28
C GLY A 458 29.50 22.48 -10.30
N ILE A 459 29.49 21.17 -10.05
CA ILE A 459 28.63 20.56 -9.04
C ILE A 459 29.40 20.44 -7.72
N TYR A 460 28.75 20.83 -6.65
CA TYR A 460 29.28 20.80 -5.29
C TYR A 460 28.25 20.16 -4.35
N ALA A 461 28.70 19.65 -3.22
CA ALA A 461 27.87 19.15 -2.14
C ALA A 461 28.16 19.89 -0.84
N ILE A 462 27.13 20.30 -0.12
CA ILE A 462 27.24 20.80 1.25
C ILE A 462 26.83 19.65 2.17
N VAL A 463 27.64 19.41 3.21
CA VAL A 463 27.45 18.32 4.17
C VAL A 463 27.45 18.89 5.58
N GLY A 464 26.43 18.55 6.37
CA GLY A 464 26.33 18.83 7.80
C GLY A 464 26.38 17.56 8.64
N ASP A 465 26.49 17.67 9.96
CA ASP A 465 26.39 16.58 10.91
C ASP A 465 24.94 16.45 11.41
N PRO A 466 24.39 15.23 11.55
CA PRO A 466 24.92 13.91 11.25
C PRO A 466 24.60 13.44 9.81
N GLY A 467 25.53 13.65 8.88
CA GLY A 467 25.45 13.04 7.54
C GLY A 467 24.47 13.65 6.54
N ILE A 468 23.83 14.77 6.86
CA ILE A 468 22.90 15.46 5.97
C ILE A 468 23.67 16.12 4.84
N SER A 469 23.24 15.92 3.58
CA SER A 469 23.93 16.54 2.44
C SER A 469 22.96 17.07 1.39
N GLN A 470 23.34 18.18 0.74
CA GLN A 470 22.62 18.77 -0.38
C GLN A 470 23.58 19.03 -1.54
N ARG A 471 23.25 18.53 -2.75
CA ARG A 471 23.99 18.83 -3.98
C ARG A 471 23.41 20.03 -4.70
N PHE A 472 24.28 20.81 -5.35
CA PHE A 472 23.86 21.95 -6.12
C PHE A 472 24.86 22.28 -7.24
N SER A 473 24.45 23.08 -8.22
CA SER A 473 25.27 23.57 -9.31
C SER A 473 25.67 25.03 -9.04
N LEU A 474 26.97 25.30 -9.00
CA LEU A 474 27.51 26.69 -8.96
C LEU A 474 27.69 27.16 -10.40
N LEU A 475 27.18 28.36 -10.70
CA LEU A 475 27.39 29.05 -11.95
C LEU A 475 28.40 30.19 -11.74
N ASN A 476 29.11 30.57 -12.78
CA ASN A 476 30.03 31.74 -12.76
C ASN A 476 29.26 33.03 -12.98
#